data_24bc151ea772172fe9f0250023cb7b33
#
_entry.id   24bc151ea772172fe9f0250023cb7b33
#
_cell.length_a   1.000
_cell.length_b   1.000
_cell.length_c   1.000
_cell.angle_alpha   90.00
_cell.angle_beta   90.00
_cell.angle_gamma   90.00
#
_symmetry.space_group_name_H-M   'P 1'
#
loop_
_entity.id
_entity.type
_entity.pdbx_description
1 polymer ?
#
loop_
_entity_poly.entity_id
_entity_poly.type
_entity_poly.pdbx_seq_one_letter_code
_entity_poly.pdbx_strand_id
1 'polypeptide(L)'
;MNMQWCILLMAVLSGASAGAQVIFPKIDTTVKIGKAGYRVECKNKKYDENQLTVRPVGFDNAAREANFMLRGRVAKAEIDDLNGDGYPDLVLYVYSDSSAIFGTVYAFVSKANKSFTGCVLPDPMMDGKINDGYKGHEQFSLMEGYLLEKFPIYKTGDDRDKPSGGTRVLLYQLVPDEGERFKFQRVRTYDTH
;
A
#
# COMPACT_ATOMS: atom_id res chain seq x y z
N MET A 1 60.34 -38.71 16.30
CA MET A 1 59.06 -38.38 16.94
C MET A 1 58.68 -36.99 16.42
N ASN A 2 57.99 -36.91 15.27
CA ASN A 2 57.69 -35.67 14.56
C ASN A 2 56.23 -35.32 14.79
N MET A 3 55.99 -34.25 15.49
CA MET A 3 54.68 -33.71 15.78
C MET A 3 54.31 -32.67 14.71
N GLN A 4 53.47 -33.06 13.71
CA GLN A 4 52.92 -32.15 12.72
C GLN A 4 51.76 -31.37 13.34
N TRP A 5 51.89 -30.05 13.34
CA TRP A 5 50.80 -29.14 13.70
C TRP A 5 49.94 -28.89 12.47
N CYS A 6 48.68 -29.39 12.52
CA CYS A 6 47.68 -29.02 11.55
C CYS A 6 47.07 -27.64 11.96
N ILE A 7 47.38 -26.61 11.16
CA ILE A 7 46.75 -25.31 11.25
C ILE A 7 45.41 -25.42 10.53
N LEU A 8 44.30 -25.39 11.30
CA LEU A 8 42.95 -25.33 10.77
C LEU A 8 42.65 -23.88 10.39
N LEU A 9 42.63 -23.61 9.07
CA LEU A 9 42.23 -22.31 8.54
C LEU A 9 40.66 -22.24 8.59
N MET A 10 40.15 -21.51 9.58
CA MET A 10 38.73 -21.15 9.59
C MET A 10 38.49 -20.05 8.54
N ALA A 11 37.90 -20.43 7.42
CA ALA A 11 37.34 -19.50 6.47
C ALA A 11 36.09 -18.88 7.06
N VAL A 12 36.17 -17.61 7.48
CA VAL A 12 35.01 -16.81 7.84
C VAL A 12 34.29 -16.46 6.54
N LEU A 13 33.23 -17.18 6.24
CA LEU A 13 32.26 -16.77 5.21
C LEU A 13 31.50 -15.55 5.75
N SER A 14 31.95 -14.36 5.36
CA SER A 14 31.16 -13.16 5.47
C SER A 14 29.99 -13.25 4.48
N GLY A 15 28.85 -13.78 4.94
CA GLY A 15 27.60 -13.74 4.20
C GLY A 15 27.15 -12.29 4.05
N ALA A 16 27.39 -11.70 2.87
CA ALA A 16 26.69 -10.49 2.47
C ALA A 16 25.20 -10.84 2.39
N SER A 17 24.40 -10.33 3.32
CA SER A 17 22.96 -10.37 3.22
C SER A 17 22.53 -9.47 2.05
N ALA A 18 22.43 -10.04 0.86
CA ALA A 18 21.75 -9.39 -0.24
C ALA A 18 20.31 -9.18 0.23
N GLY A 19 19.89 -7.93 0.41
CA GLY A 19 18.52 -7.59 0.77
C GLY A 19 17.59 -8.26 -0.23
N ALA A 20 16.70 -9.13 0.26
CA ALA A 20 15.77 -9.85 -0.60
C ALA A 20 14.87 -8.83 -1.29
N GLN A 21 14.94 -8.76 -2.60
CA GLN A 21 14.07 -7.92 -3.40
C GLN A 21 12.64 -8.48 -3.30
N VAL A 22 11.70 -7.65 -2.85
CA VAL A 22 10.29 -8.03 -2.80
C VAL A 22 9.73 -8.10 -4.21
N ILE A 23 9.26 -9.28 -4.61
CA ILE A 23 8.68 -9.52 -5.92
C ILE A 23 7.17 -9.38 -5.81
N PHE A 24 6.60 -8.43 -6.56
CA PHE A 24 5.15 -8.33 -6.74
C PHE A 24 4.75 -9.03 -8.04
N PRO A 25 3.88 -10.04 -7.99
CA PRO A 25 3.39 -10.70 -9.19
C PRO A 25 2.55 -9.72 -10.04
N LYS A 26 2.33 -10.08 -11.31
CA LYS A 26 1.30 -9.43 -12.14
C LYS A 26 -0.04 -9.48 -11.42
N ILE A 27 -0.76 -8.38 -11.38
CA ILE A 27 -2.15 -8.32 -10.94
C ILE A 27 -3.05 -8.44 -12.18
N ASP A 28 -3.99 -9.36 -12.12
CA ASP A 28 -5.09 -9.52 -13.06
C ASP A 28 -6.24 -10.16 -12.26
N THR A 29 -7.02 -9.33 -11.60
CA THR A 29 -8.03 -9.77 -10.65
C THR A 29 -9.33 -9.00 -10.81
N THR A 30 -10.44 -9.61 -10.38
CA THR A 30 -11.73 -8.96 -10.29
C THR A 30 -12.23 -9.04 -8.86
N VAL A 31 -12.54 -7.88 -8.27
CA VAL A 31 -13.11 -7.73 -6.93
C VAL A 31 -14.52 -7.16 -7.02
N LYS A 32 -15.47 -7.69 -6.24
CA LYS A 32 -16.90 -7.34 -6.33
C LYS A 32 -17.58 -7.34 -4.96
N ILE A 33 -18.60 -6.48 -4.83
CA ILE A 33 -19.67 -6.59 -3.84
C ILE A 33 -20.97 -6.85 -4.62
N GLY A 34 -21.57 -8.00 -4.41
CA GLY A 34 -22.75 -8.42 -5.18
C GLY A 34 -22.44 -8.56 -6.69
N LYS A 35 -23.11 -7.76 -7.52
CA LYS A 35 -22.91 -7.78 -8.99
C LYS A 35 -21.92 -6.76 -9.51
N ALA A 36 -21.63 -5.69 -8.72
CA ALA A 36 -20.79 -4.57 -9.12
C ALA A 36 -19.38 -4.66 -8.52
N GLY A 37 -18.41 -4.10 -9.21
CA GLY A 37 -17.02 -4.06 -8.78
C GLY A 37 -16.06 -3.65 -9.90
N TYR A 38 -14.82 -4.14 -9.82
CA TYR A 38 -13.75 -3.71 -10.72
C TYR A 38 -12.85 -4.87 -11.12
N ARG A 39 -12.44 -4.89 -12.36
CA ARG A 39 -11.29 -5.67 -12.83
C ARG A 39 -10.07 -4.78 -12.84
N VAL A 40 -8.98 -5.27 -12.26
CA VAL A 40 -7.71 -4.56 -12.10
C VAL A 40 -6.62 -5.32 -12.83
N GLU A 41 -5.91 -4.65 -13.72
CA GLU A 41 -4.78 -5.24 -14.46
C GLU A 41 -3.54 -4.35 -14.31
N CYS A 42 -2.45 -4.92 -13.78
CA CYS A 42 -1.15 -4.27 -13.67
C CYS A 42 -0.03 -5.28 -13.83
N LYS A 43 0.93 -5.02 -14.72
CA LYS A 43 2.03 -5.97 -15.01
C LYS A 43 3.10 -6.00 -13.93
N ASN A 44 3.18 -4.98 -13.07
CA ASN A 44 4.16 -4.85 -11.98
C ASN A 44 5.63 -5.04 -12.41
N LYS A 45 5.98 -4.67 -13.65
CA LYS A 45 7.31 -4.93 -14.22
C LYS A 45 8.41 -4.07 -13.61
N LYS A 46 8.07 -2.83 -13.26
CA LYS A 46 9.01 -1.85 -12.70
C LYS A 46 8.59 -1.51 -11.28
N TYR A 47 9.53 -1.11 -10.45
CA TYR A 47 9.22 -0.71 -9.06
C TYR A 47 8.73 0.74 -8.96
N ASP A 48 8.99 1.57 -9.95
CA ASP A 48 8.72 3.01 -9.97
C ASP A 48 7.54 3.42 -10.85
N GLU A 49 7.26 2.67 -11.94
CA GLU A 49 6.23 3.05 -12.89
C GLU A 49 5.62 1.84 -13.61
N ASN A 50 4.29 1.71 -13.55
CA ASN A 50 3.55 0.68 -14.25
C ASN A 50 2.25 1.23 -14.82
N GLN A 51 1.81 0.68 -15.95
CA GLN A 51 0.47 0.93 -16.45
C GLN A 51 -0.54 0.12 -15.64
N LEU A 52 -1.52 0.82 -15.08
CA LEU A 52 -2.68 0.28 -14.38
C LEU A 52 -3.93 0.46 -15.24
N THR A 53 -4.70 -0.60 -15.42
CA THR A 53 -6.03 -0.56 -16.01
C THR A 53 -7.07 -0.92 -14.96
N VAL A 54 -8.06 -0.06 -14.77
CA VAL A 54 -9.22 -0.28 -13.90
C VAL A 54 -10.47 -0.29 -14.78
N ARG A 55 -11.15 -1.45 -14.81
CA ARG A 55 -12.36 -1.64 -15.60
C ARG A 55 -13.55 -1.89 -14.68
N PRO A 56 -14.61 -1.07 -14.73
CA PRO A 56 -15.82 -1.33 -13.97
C PRO A 56 -16.52 -2.60 -14.47
N VAL A 57 -17.10 -3.36 -13.55
CA VAL A 57 -17.83 -4.61 -13.80
C VAL A 57 -19.19 -4.53 -13.15
N GLY A 58 -20.26 -4.78 -13.90
CA GLY A 58 -21.63 -4.66 -13.40
C GLY A 58 -22.09 -3.23 -13.13
N PHE A 59 -21.38 -2.25 -13.66
CA PHE A 59 -21.80 -0.84 -13.73
C PHE A 59 -22.70 -0.60 -14.91
N ASP A 60 -23.35 0.57 -14.97
CA ASP A 60 -24.11 0.99 -16.13
C ASP A 60 -23.23 1.03 -17.40
N ASN A 61 -23.83 0.82 -18.58
CA ASN A 61 -23.11 0.73 -19.86
C ASN A 61 -22.31 2.01 -20.22
N ALA A 62 -22.59 3.13 -19.55
CA ALA A 62 -21.85 4.39 -19.73
C ALA A 62 -20.49 4.41 -19.01
N ALA A 63 -20.29 3.55 -18.01
CA ALA A 63 -19.04 3.49 -17.26
C ALA A 63 -17.90 3.02 -18.13
N ARG A 64 -16.80 3.79 -18.16
CA ARG A 64 -15.61 3.54 -18.97
C ARG A 64 -14.49 2.98 -18.13
N GLU A 65 -13.66 2.13 -18.74
CA GLU A 65 -12.37 1.78 -18.16
C GLU A 65 -11.46 3.01 -18.08
N ALA A 66 -10.56 3.02 -17.12
CA ALA A 66 -9.56 4.04 -16.96
C ALA A 66 -8.14 3.42 -16.94
N ASN A 67 -7.22 4.11 -17.62
CA ASN A 67 -5.83 3.73 -17.70
C ASN A 67 -4.99 4.82 -17.05
N PHE A 68 -4.09 4.42 -16.13
CA PHE A 68 -3.25 5.33 -15.38
C PHE A 68 -1.79 4.89 -15.45
N MET A 69 -0.88 5.85 -15.37
CA MET A 69 0.51 5.56 -15.03
C MET A 69 0.62 5.60 -13.51
N LEU A 70 0.84 4.42 -12.92
CA LEU A 70 0.96 4.22 -11.49
C LEU A 70 2.43 4.33 -11.08
N ARG A 71 2.72 5.14 -10.05
CA ARG A 71 4.05 5.14 -9.43
C ARG A 71 4.12 4.02 -8.39
N GLY A 72 4.75 2.91 -8.76
CA GLY A 72 4.88 1.74 -7.92
C GLY A 72 4.27 0.47 -8.50
N ARG A 73 4.11 -0.53 -7.66
CA ARG A 73 3.57 -1.87 -7.95
C ARG A 73 2.37 -2.15 -7.07
N VAL A 74 1.32 -2.67 -7.65
CA VAL A 74 0.11 -3.09 -6.93
C VAL A 74 0.42 -4.38 -6.17
N ALA A 75 0.34 -4.33 -4.85
CA ALA A 75 0.48 -5.51 -3.99
C ALA A 75 -0.85 -6.25 -3.82
N LYS A 76 -1.94 -5.52 -3.70
CA LYS A 76 -3.27 -6.08 -3.44
C LYS A 76 -4.36 -5.14 -3.95
N ALA A 77 -5.49 -5.73 -4.37
CA ALA A 77 -6.75 -5.04 -4.65
C ALA A 77 -7.80 -5.55 -3.67
N GLU A 78 -8.53 -4.64 -3.03
CA GLU A 78 -9.67 -4.91 -2.16
C GLU A 78 -10.86 -4.04 -2.55
N ILE A 79 -12.03 -4.36 -2.02
CA ILE A 79 -13.26 -3.64 -2.30
C ILE A 79 -14.10 -3.53 -1.03
N ASP A 80 -14.66 -2.35 -0.78
CA ASP A 80 -15.58 -2.08 0.31
C ASP A 80 -16.46 -0.88 -0.07
N ASP A 81 -17.47 -0.56 0.73
CA ASP A 81 -18.22 0.70 0.66
C ASP A 81 -17.59 1.69 1.64
N LEU A 82 -16.57 2.43 1.18
CA LEU A 82 -15.74 3.27 2.03
C LEU A 82 -16.38 4.62 2.39
N ASN A 83 -17.36 5.06 1.61
CA ASN A 83 -18.05 6.33 1.82
C ASN A 83 -19.49 6.14 2.37
N GLY A 84 -19.96 4.87 2.51
CA GLY A 84 -21.26 4.53 3.07
C GLY A 84 -22.43 4.81 2.14
N ASP A 85 -22.21 4.88 0.82
CA ASP A 85 -23.26 5.19 -0.17
C ASP A 85 -23.95 3.96 -0.76
N GLY A 86 -23.55 2.75 -0.34
CA GLY A 86 -24.09 1.47 -0.79
C GLY A 86 -23.51 0.96 -2.11
N TYR A 87 -22.49 1.63 -2.67
CA TYR A 87 -21.80 1.23 -3.89
C TYR A 87 -20.36 0.82 -3.63
N PRO A 88 -19.80 -0.12 -4.43
CA PRO A 88 -18.46 -0.64 -4.19
C PRO A 88 -17.36 0.34 -4.59
N ASP A 89 -16.41 0.56 -3.69
CA ASP A 89 -15.18 1.32 -3.91
C ASP A 89 -13.98 0.38 -3.99
N LEU A 90 -13.11 0.58 -4.98
CA LEU A 90 -11.88 -0.19 -5.14
C LEU A 90 -10.74 0.45 -4.36
N VAL A 91 -9.96 -0.37 -3.67
CA VAL A 91 -8.73 0.04 -2.97
C VAL A 91 -7.55 -0.75 -3.48
N LEU A 92 -6.47 -0.07 -3.84
CA LEU A 92 -5.22 -0.66 -4.28
C LEU A 92 -4.10 -0.28 -3.32
N TYR A 93 -3.41 -1.27 -2.77
CA TYR A 93 -2.19 -1.09 -1.98
C TYR A 93 -0.99 -1.13 -2.91
N VAL A 94 -0.20 -0.06 -2.89
CA VAL A 94 0.87 0.19 -3.86
C VAL A 94 2.17 0.51 -3.15
N TYR A 95 3.27 -0.10 -3.60
CA TYR A 95 4.61 0.17 -3.08
C TYR A 95 5.53 0.66 -4.17
N SER A 96 6.21 1.79 -3.91
CA SER A 96 6.94 2.58 -4.91
C SER A 96 8.44 2.35 -4.95
N ASP A 97 8.98 1.45 -4.13
CA ASP A 97 10.42 1.15 -4.10
C ASP A 97 10.70 -0.35 -4.24
N SER A 98 11.97 -0.69 -4.50
CA SER A 98 12.39 -2.08 -4.72
C SER A 98 12.28 -2.97 -3.47
N SER A 99 12.29 -2.37 -2.30
CA SER A 99 12.26 -3.05 -0.99
C SER A 99 10.86 -3.10 -0.38
N ALA A 100 9.85 -2.50 -1.05
CA ALA A 100 8.47 -2.35 -0.56
C ALA A 100 8.38 -1.67 0.82
N ILE A 101 9.24 -0.67 1.04
CA ILE A 101 9.28 0.08 2.30
C ILE A 101 8.24 1.18 2.30
N PHE A 102 8.08 1.91 1.17
CA PHE A 102 7.14 3.01 1.07
C PHE A 102 5.88 2.57 0.33
N GLY A 103 4.78 2.62 1.03
CA GLY A 103 3.46 2.26 0.54
C GLY A 103 2.53 3.46 0.42
N THR A 104 1.52 3.33 -0.41
CA THR A 104 0.39 4.26 -0.51
C THR A 104 -0.86 3.52 -0.94
N VAL A 105 -2.00 4.18 -0.87
CA VAL A 105 -3.30 3.65 -1.29
C VAL A 105 -3.89 4.52 -2.38
N TYR A 106 -4.30 3.87 -3.47
CA TYR A 106 -5.17 4.46 -4.48
C TYR A 106 -6.58 3.92 -4.28
N ALA A 107 -7.57 4.80 -4.15
CA ALA A 107 -8.98 4.42 -4.13
C ALA A 107 -9.67 4.90 -5.41
N PHE A 108 -10.62 4.09 -5.89
CA PHE A 108 -11.49 4.42 -7.01
C PHE A 108 -12.93 4.31 -6.52
N VAL A 109 -13.53 5.47 -6.31
CA VAL A 109 -14.82 5.65 -5.64
C VAL A 109 -15.93 5.60 -6.66
N SER A 110 -16.88 4.70 -6.46
CA SER A 110 -18.07 4.56 -7.30
C SER A 110 -18.96 5.80 -7.19
N LYS A 111 -19.53 6.21 -8.29
CA LYS A 111 -20.62 7.19 -8.35
C LYS A 111 -21.89 6.47 -8.79
N ALA A 112 -22.52 5.80 -7.84
CA ALA A 112 -23.75 5.03 -8.04
C ALA A 112 -23.66 4.01 -9.20
N ASN A 113 -22.50 3.37 -9.39
CA ASN A 113 -22.21 2.44 -10.51
C ASN A 113 -22.41 3.04 -11.92
N LYS A 114 -22.40 4.37 -12.07
CA LYS A 114 -22.45 5.07 -13.38
C LYS A 114 -21.09 5.50 -13.87
N SER A 115 -20.20 5.81 -12.95
CA SER A 115 -18.81 6.18 -13.19
C SER A 115 -18.01 5.98 -11.91
N PHE A 116 -16.73 6.29 -11.92
CA PHE A 116 -15.90 6.33 -10.72
C PHE A 116 -14.86 7.44 -10.81
N THR A 117 -14.34 7.87 -9.65
CA THR A 117 -13.27 8.86 -9.54
C THR A 117 -12.14 8.31 -8.66
N GLY A 118 -10.90 8.72 -8.94
CA GLY A 118 -9.74 8.31 -8.18
C GLY A 118 -9.37 9.31 -7.09
N CYS A 119 -8.86 8.81 -5.97
CA CYS A 119 -8.13 9.59 -4.97
C CYS A 119 -6.95 8.79 -4.42
N VAL A 120 -6.00 9.49 -3.79
CA VAL A 120 -4.77 8.90 -3.26
C VAL A 120 -4.66 9.25 -1.78
N LEU A 121 -4.19 8.29 -0.98
CA LEU A 121 -3.91 8.50 0.44
C LEU A 121 -2.80 9.55 0.59
N PRO A 122 -2.96 10.55 1.47
CA PRO A 122 -1.90 11.50 1.77
C PRO A 122 -0.65 10.83 2.34
N ASP A 123 0.52 11.27 1.88
CA ASP A 123 1.81 10.77 2.37
C ASP A 123 2.03 11.21 3.84
N PRO A 124 2.31 10.28 4.77
CA PRO A 124 2.62 10.60 6.17
C PRO A 124 3.79 11.57 6.33
N MET A 125 4.77 11.56 5.43
CA MET A 125 5.90 12.51 5.46
C MET A 125 5.48 13.98 5.35
N MET A 126 4.36 14.24 4.71
CA MET A 126 3.85 15.59 4.49
C MET A 126 3.01 16.12 5.65
N ASP A 127 2.72 15.31 6.67
CA ASP A 127 1.94 15.70 7.84
C ASP A 127 2.80 15.76 9.12
N GLY A 128 3.20 16.96 9.51
CA GLY A 128 4.03 17.21 10.70
C GLY A 128 3.45 16.71 12.04
N LYS A 129 2.20 16.26 12.06
CA LYS A 129 1.59 15.68 13.27
C LYS A 129 1.84 14.16 13.40
N ILE A 130 2.24 13.50 12.30
CA ILE A 130 2.40 12.04 12.28
C ILE A 130 3.73 11.57 11.72
N ASN A 131 4.54 12.45 11.13
CA ASN A 131 5.80 12.07 10.49
C ASN A 131 6.96 11.85 11.49
N ASP A 132 6.79 12.17 12.77
CA ASP A 132 7.83 11.91 13.77
C ASP A 132 8.08 10.40 13.91
N GLY A 133 9.34 9.99 13.71
CA GLY A 133 9.76 8.60 13.69
C GLY A 133 9.31 7.77 12.47
N TYR A 134 8.68 8.38 11.46
CA TYR A 134 8.28 7.68 10.25
C TYR A 134 9.48 7.40 9.32
N LYS A 135 9.58 6.15 8.86
CA LYS A 135 10.58 5.71 7.87
C LYS A 135 9.99 4.69 6.87
N GLY A 136 8.67 4.75 6.63
CA GLY A 136 7.98 3.79 5.77
C GLY A 136 7.53 2.52 6.52
N HIS A 137 7.50 1.40 5.81
CA HIS A 137 7.03 0.09 6.27
C HIS A 137 5.53 0.05 6.58
N GLU A 138 4.75 0.79 5.79
CA GLU A 138 3.31 0.84 5.92
C GLU A 138 2.67 -0.51 5.67
N GLN A 139 1.66 -0.80 6.47
CA GLN A 139 0.74 -1.91 6.30
C GLN A 139 -0.67 -1.34 6.22
N PHE A 140 -1.42 -1.79 5.22
CA PHE A 140 -2.77 -1.32 4.98
C PHE A 140 -3.79 -2.45 5.11
N SER A 141 -4.98 -2.12 5.60
CA SER A 141 -6.14 -3.02 5.61
C SER A 141 -7.43 -2.23 5.63
N LEU A 142 -8.51 -2.83 5.11
CA LEU A 142 -9.86 -2.30 5.30
C LEU A 142 -10.46 -2.85 6.60
N MET A 143 -11.24 -2.03 7.27
CA MET A 143 -11.95 -2.38 8.50
C MET A 143 -13.26 -1.59 8.59
N GLU A 144 -14.38 -2.26 8.32
CA GLU A 144 -15.73 -1.72 8.50
C GLU A 144 -15.95 -0.33 7.87
N GLY A 145 -15.59 -0.15 6.59
CA GLY A 145 -15.70 1.12 5.87
C GLY A 145 -14.58 2.12 6.14
N TYR A 146 -13.53 1.73 6.88
CA TYR A 146 -12.36 2.54 7.13
C TYR A 146 -11.12 1.94 6.49
N LEU A 147 -10.18 2.80 6.08
CA LEU A 147 -8.83 2.40 5.77
C LEU A 147 -7.95 2.53 7.02
N LEU A 148 -7.33 1.43 7.39
CA LEU A 148 -6.33 1.37 8.45
C LEU A 148 -4.94 1.39 7.81
N GLU A 149 -4.09 2.31 8.27
CA GLU A 149 -2.67 2.37 7.98
C GLU A 149 -1.87 2.17 9.26
N LYS A 150 -0.83 1.36 9.21
CA LYS A 150 0.09 1.13 10.33
C LYS A 150 1.52 1.24 9.84
N PHE A 151 2.38 1.84 10.66
CA PHE A 151 3.82 1.83 10.41
C PHE A 151 4.60 1.89 11.74
N PRO A 152 5.83 1.33 11.77
CA PRO A 152 6.67 1.39 12.94
C PRO A 152 7.20 2.80 13.19
N ILE A 153 7.37 3.14 14.47
CA ILE A 153 7.96 4.40 14.92
C ILE A 153 9.43 4.17 15.25
N TYR A 154 10.31 4.92 14.63
CA TYR A 154 11.74 4.89 14.88
C TYR A 154 12.16 5.99 15.85
N LYS A 155 12.93 5.63 16.87
CA LYS A 155 13.60 6.60 17.75
C LYS A 155 14.97 6.97 17.21
N THR A 156 15.53 8.04 17.75
CA THR A 156 16.92 8.44 17.45
C THR A 156 17.87 7.32 17.84
N GLY A 157 18.71 6.87 16.90
CA GLY A 157 19.65 5.78 17.11
C GLY A 157 19.14 4.39 16.75
N ASP A 158 17.86 4.25 16.38
CA ASP A 158 17.33 2.96 15.93
C ASP A 158 17.95 2.51 14.60
N ASP A 159 18.29 1.23 14.54
CA ASP A 159 18.65 0.56 13.28
C ASP A 159 17.42 0.46 12.37
N ARG A 160 17.68 0.41 11.05
CA ARG A 160 16.63 0.34 10.02
C ARG A 160 15.63 -0.80 10.25
N ASP A 161 16.09 -1.93 10.75
CA ASP A 161 15.29 -3.15 10.91
C ASP A 161 14.80 -3.36 12.36
N LYS A 162 15.08 -2.41 13.26
CA LYS A 162 14.76 -2.53 14.70
C LYS A 162 14.15 -1.24 15.26
N PRO A 163 12.93 -0.88 14.84
CA PRO A 163 12.22 0.25 15.43
C PRO A 163 11.90 -0.01 16.91
N SER A 164 12.09 0.99 17.76
CA SER A 164 11.86 0.87 19.20
C SER A 164 10.73 1.77 19.73
N GLY A 165 10.09 2.55 18.84
CA GLY A 165 9.05 3.50 19.21
C GLY A 165 7.63 2.92 19.26
N GLY A 166 7.47 1.62 18.96
CA GLY A 166 6.14 1.01 18.82
C GLY A 166 5.59 1.17 17.42
N THR A 167 4.27 1.15 17.27
CA THR A 167 3.57 1.25 15.98
C THR A 167 2.58 2.39 16.01
N ARG A 168 2.64 3.27 15.01
CA ARG A 168 1.60 4.27 14.77
C ARG A 168 0.48 3.66 13.95
N VAL A 169 -0.75 3.93 14.39
CA VAL A 169 -1.98 3.45 13.75
C VAL A 169 -2.81 4.66 13.36
N LEU A 170 -3.16 4.73 12.08
CA LEU A 170 -3.96 5.79 11.49
C LEU A 170 -5.23 5.17 10.93
N LEU A 171 -6.36 5.82 11.19
CA LEU A 171 -7.65 5.42 10.66
C LEU A 171 -8.19 6.54 9.77
N TYR A 172 -8.55 6.19 8.55
CA TYR A 172 -9.06 7.13 7.56
C TYR A 172 -10.47 6.75 7.12
N GLN A 173 -11.27 7.76 6.89
CA GLN A 173 -12.57 7.66 6.23
C GLN A 173 -12.51 8.34 4.87
N LEU A 174 -13.21 7.82 3.90
CA LEU A 174 -13.38 8.44 2.60
C LEU A 174 -14.53 9.44 2.68
N VAL A 175 -14.24 10.71 2.40
CA VAL A 175 -15.23 11.81 2.51
C VAL A 175 -15.28 12.60 1.20
N PRO A 176 -16.42 13.26 0.91
CA PRO A 176 -16.50 14.18 -0.22
C PRO A 176 -15.47 15.30 -0.13
N ASP A 177 -14.97 15.73 -1.29
CA ASP A 177 -14.08 16.86 -1.49
C ASP A 177 -14.67 17.79 -2.57
N GLU A 178 -14.00 18.88 -2.90
CA GLU A 178 -14.48 19.84 -3.90
C GLU A 178 -14.67 19.21 -5.28
N GLY A 179 -15.70 19.63 -6.01
CA GLY A 179 -15.94 19.27 -7.41
C GLY A 179 -16.19 17.79 -7.65
N GLU A 180 -17.06 17.15 -6.88
CA GLU A 180 -17.40 15.72 -7.00
C GLU A 180 -16.22 14.75 -6.80
N ARG A 181 -15.16 15.17 -6.13
CA ARG A 181 -14.01 14.36 -5.74
C ARG A 181 -14.21 13.79 -4.35
N PHE A 182 -13.33 12.87 -4.00
CA PHE A 182 -13.22 12.31 -2.65
C PHE A 182 -11.79 12.43 -2.14
N LYS A 183 -11.64 12.41 -0.82
CA LYS A 183 -10.35 12.37 -0.14
C LYS A 183 -10.38 11.47 1.08
N PHE A 184 -9.24 10.94 1.45
CA PHE A 184 -9.06 10.30 2.74
C PHE A 184 -8.92 11.36 3.83
N GLN A 185 -9.82 11.34 4.81
CA GLN A 185 -9.76 12.16 6.00
C GLN A 185 -9.35 11.29 7.18
N ARG A 186 -8.23 11.63 7.81
CA ARG A 186 -7.80 10.95 9.03
C ARG A 186 -8.74 11.27 10.17
N VAL A 187 -9.37 10.23 10.74
CA VAL A 187 -10.34 10.34 11.83
C VAL A 187 -9.75 9.95 13.18
N ARG A 188 -8.69 9.15 13.19
CA ARG A 188 -8.02 8.70 14.42
C ARG A 188 -6.54 8.47 14.21
N THR A 189 -5.75 8.75 15.26
CA THR A 189 -4.33 8.44 15.35
C THR A 189 -4.04 7.97 16.76
N TYR A 190 -3.28 6.87 16.91
CA TYR A 190 -2.78 6.42 18.20
C TYR A 190 -1.53 5.56 18.00
N ASP A 191 -0.68 5.52 19.02
CA ASP A 191 0.53 4.71 19.05
C ASP A 191 0.31 3.51 19.99
N THR A 192 0.82 2.33 19.59
CA THR A 192 0.83 1.11 20.39
C THR A 192 2.27 0.73 20.71
N HIS A 193 2.50 0.22 21.91
CA HIS A 193 3.83 -0.18 22.41
C HIS A 193 3.94 -1.69 22.54
#